data_c24ac1a03977ab85c3f5c2818aff89a1
#
_entry.id   c24ac1a03977ab85c3f5c2818aff89a1
#
_cell.length_a   1.000
_cell.length_b   1.000
_cell.length_c   1.000
_cell.angle_alpha   90.00
_cell.angle_beta   90.00
_cell.angle_gamma   90.00
#
_symmetry.space_group_name_H-M   'P 1'
#
loop_
_entity.id
_entity.type
_entity.pdbx_description
1 polymer ?
#
loop_
_entity_poly.entity_id
_entity_poly.type
_entity_poly.pdbx_seq_one_letter_code
_entity_poly.pdbx_strand_id
1 'polypeptide(L)'
;GICGVSTAIWLQRYGYQVVLMDRGEPGMGASYGNAGLIAQWAVVPMTTPALWGNLPSFLFNPKSTFSLKWGYMPRLVPWLAKFLSQATDARARQTVSHLMPLLSDAVDQHKALSSGTPVAQWVVDSKISYVYRSQAGFEQDAYSWALRREVGLVPTILTGAQVAEEEPILGPTMQCMAVLEGQGHILNPGQYVKELCAYFVHGGGTFIQAEVQDFKKSNGKITAIHTDQGEFECDNAVVTSGIWSKPLMKRLGLSVPLEAERGYHVVYKNASILPKNPMLAAGKFGITPMG
;
A
#
# COMPACT_ATOMS: atom_id res chain seq x y z
N GLY A 1 -2.15 3.20 -12.12
CA GLY A 1 -1.29 2.88 -10.98
C GLY A 1 -0.72 1.46 -11.04
N ILE A 2 0.05 1.05 -10.01
CA ILE A 2 0.76 -0.26 -10.03
C ILE A 2 -0.18 -1.46 -10.25
N CYS A 3 -1.35 -1.49 -9.60
CA CYS A 3 -2.28 -2.61 -9.76
C CYS A 3 -2.73 -2.79 -11.22
N GLY A 4 -3.06 -1.70 -11.92
CA GLY A 4 -3.48 -1.77 -13.32
C GLY A 4 -2.36 -2.22 -14.24
N VAL A 5 -1.17 -1.64 -14.09
CA VAL A 5 -0.01 -1.98 -14.94
C VAL A 5 0.44 -3.42 -14.71
N SER A 6 0.53 -3.89 -13.46
CA SER A 6 0.90 -5.27 -13.17
C SER A 6 -0.13 -6.28 -13.70
N THR A 7 -1.43 -5.99 -13.52
CA THR A 7 -2.49 -6.82 -14.08
C THR A 7 -2.40 -6.88 -15.62
N ALA A 8 -2.16 -5.75 -16.27
CA ALA A 8 -2.03 -5.69 -17.73
C ALA A 8 -0.85 -6.53 -18.23
N ILE A 9 0.32 -6.46 -17.56
CA ILE A 9 1.50 -7.25 -17.92
C ILE A 9 1.22 -8.76 -17.75
N TRP A 10 0.62 -9.17 -16.63
CA TRP A 10 0.32 -10.58 -16.41
C TRP A 10 -0.71 -11.11 -17.41
N LEU A 11 -1.78 -10.37 -17.70
CA LEU A 11 -2.75 -10.76 -18.71
C LEU A 11 -2.09 -10.87 -20.10
N GLN A 12 -1.21 -9.94 -20.47
CA GLN A 12 -0.44 -10.01 -21.71
C GLN A 12 0.45 -11.26 -21.76
N ARG A 13 1.13 -11.59 -20.66
CA ARG A 13 1.95 -12.82 -20.54
C ARG A 13 1.11 -14.10 -20.67
N TYR A 14 -0.17 -14.05 -20.27
CA TYR A 14 -1.12 -15.15 -20.49
C TYR A 14 -1.75 -15.17 -21.90
N GLY A 15 -1.31 -14.29 -22.80
CA GLY A 15 -1.75 -14.29 -24.20
C GLY A 15 -3.01 -13.47 -24.49
N TYR A 16 -3.50 -12.68 -23.53
CA TYR A 16 -4.62 -11.78 -23.78
C TYR A 16 -4.18 -10.53 -24.53
N GLN A 17 -5.06 -10.03 -25.40
CA GLN A 17 -4.95 -8.68 -25.93
C GLN A 17 -5.44 -7.70 -24.87
N VAL A 18 -4.58 -6.79 -24.45
CA VAL A 18 -4.86 -5.92 -23.30
C VAL A 18 -4.78 -4.45 -23.68
N VAL A 19 -5.82 -3.72 -23.35
CA VAL A 19 -5.83 -2.25 -23.37
C VAL A 19 -5.81 -1.76 -21.91
N LEU A 20 -4.81 -0.99 -21.55
CA LEU A 20 -4.70 -0.32 -20.26
C LEU A 20 -5.16 1.13 -20.39
N MET A 21 -6.14 1.54 -19.59
CA MET A 21 -6.65 2.91 -19.58
C MET A 21 -6.41 3.60 -18.25
N ASP A 22 -5.96 4.84 -18.29
CA ASP A 22 -5.86 5.73 -17.13
C ASP A 22 -6.13 7.15 -17.60
N ARG A 23 -6.81 7.98 -16.78
CA ARG A 23 -7.06 9.39 -17.10
C ARG A 23 -5.81 10.26 -17.06
N GLY A 24 -4.76 9.79 -16.39
CA GLY A 24 -3.48 10.48 -16.25
C GLY A 24 -2.30 9.65 -16.72
N GLU A 25 -1.11 10.21 -16.59
CA GLU A 25 0.11 9.50 -16.93
C GLU A 25 0.35 8.32 -15.96
N PRO A 26 0.97 7.22 -16.44
CA PRO A 26 1.35 6.10 -15.59
C PRO A 26 2.23 6.52 -14.42
N GLY A 27 1.92 6.00 -13.22
CA GLY A 27 2.70 6.27 -12.02
C GLY A 27 2.42 7.60 -11.32
N MET A 28 1.63 8.51 -11.88
CA MET A 28 1.40 9.86 -11.33
C MET A 28 0.27 9.94 -10.30
N GLY A 29 -0.42 8.84 -10.01
CA GLY A 29 -1.44 8.75 -8.96
C GLY A 29 -0.86 8.34 -7.60
N ALA A 30 -1.57 7.49 -6.85
CA ALA A 30 -1.13 7.00 -5.54
C ALA A 30 0.22 6.22 -5.57
N SER A 31 0.65 5.78 -6.75
CA SER A 31 1.97 5.15 -6.95
C SER A 31 3.12 6.14 -6.97
N TYR A 32 2.89 7.44 -7.15
CA TYR A 32 3.95 8.45 -7.25
C TYR A 32 4.63 8.74 -5.92
N GLY A 33 3.87 9.04 -4.89
CA GLY A 33 4.38 9.60 -3.65
C GLY A 33 4.27 8.65 -2.45
N ASN A 34 4.25 7.33 -2.67
CA ASN A 34 4.28 6.37 -1.58
C ASN A 34 5.72 6.07 -1.12
N ALA A 35 5.85 5.41 0.02
CA ALA A 35 7.15 5.08 0.62
C ALA A 35 7.92 3.95 -0.10
N GLY A 36 7.42 3.41 -1.20
CA GLY A 36 8.07 2.34 -1.96
C GLY A 36 8.16 0.99 -1.25
N LEU A 37 7.59 0.84 -0.07
CA LEU A 37 7.68 -0.39 0.72
C LEU A 37 6.88 -1.52 0.07
N ILE A 38 7.53 -2.67 -0.13
CA ILE A 38 6.85 -3.92 -0.48
C ILE A 38 6.49 -4.60 0.84
N ALA A 39 5.27 -4.36 1.31
CA ALA A 39 4.91 -4.53 2.70
C ALA A 39 4.39 -5.94 3.05
N GLN A 40 5.21 -7.00 2.89
CA GLN A 40 4.87 -8.37 3.33
C GLN A 40 4.49 -8.44 4.83
N TRP A 41 5.08 -7.58 5.63
CA TRP A 41 4.88 -7.47 7.08
C TRP A 41 3.62 -6.71 7.50
N ALA A 42 2.92 -6.05 6.58
CA ALA A 42 1.76 -5.18 6.86
C ALA A 42 0.45 -5.98 7.04
N VAL A 43 0.52 -7.09 7.73
CA VAL A 43 -0.61 -8.02 7.96
C VAL A 43 -1.55 -7.57 9.08
N VAL A 44 -1.06 -6.73 10.01
CA VAL A 44 -1.84 -6.28 11.16
C VAL A 44 -2.84 -5.20 10.75
N PRO A 45 -4.15 -5.42 10.91
CA PRO A 45 -5.14 -4.41 10.57
C PRO A 45 -5.09 -3.22 11.54
N MET A 46 -5.57 -2.07 11.09
CA MET A 46 -5.72 -0.90 11.95
C MET A 46 -6.80 -1.12 13.03
N THR A 47 -7.76 -2.00 12.76
CA THR A 47 -8.88 -2.34 13.65
C THR A 47 -8.48 -3.39 14.69
N THR A 48 -7.53 -3.05 15.56
CA THR A 48 -7.16 -3.89 16.70
C THR A 48 -7.99 -3.54 17.95
N PRO A 49 -8.10 -4.43 18.95
CA PRO A 49 -8.80 -4.14 20.22
C PRO A 49 -8.31 -2.88 20.94
N ALA A 50 -7.02 -2.54 20.79
CA ALA A 50 -6.44 -1.32 21.38
C ALA A 50 -7.09 -0.02 20.84
N LEU A 51 -7.78 -0.08 19.70
CA LEU A 51 -8.49 1.05 19.12
C LEU A 51 -9.55 1.61 20.07
N TRP A 52 -10.26 0.74 20.81
CA TRP A 52 -11.28 1.15 21.76
C TRP A 52 -10.72 1.99 22.90
N GLY A 53 -9.56 1.62 23.45
CA GLY A 53 -8.87 2.38 24.49
C GLY A 53 -8.36 3.75 24.02
N ASN A 54 -7.99 3.85 22.74
CA ASN A 54 -7.44 5.05 22.14
C ASN A 54 -8.53 6.00 21.57
N LEU A 55 -9.76 5.56 21.46
CA LEU A 55 -10.85 6.31 20.82
C LEU A 55 -11.06 7.71 21.43
N PRO A 56 -11.07 7.90 22.76
CA PRO A 56 -11.20 9.25 23.35
C PRO A 56 -10.06 10.18 22.94
N SER A 57 -8.83 9.66 22.86
CA SER A 57 -7.68 10.45 22.42
C SER A 57 -7.80 10.88 20.95
N PHE A 58 -8.34 10.03 20.07
CA PHE A 58 -8.56 10.39 18.68
C PHE A 58 -9.66 11.44 18.50
N LEU A 59 -10.69 11.40 19.33
CA LEU A 59 -11.84 12.31 19.24
C LEU A 59 -11.56 13.70 19.85
N PHE A 60 -10.81 13.75 20.95
CA PHE A 60 -10.72 14.95 21.79
C PHE A 60 -9.31 15.54 21.92
N ASN A 61 -8.27 14.87 21.43
CA ASN A 61 -6.92 15.41 21.49
C ASN A 61 -6.58 16.19 20.20
N PRO A 62 -6.45 17.53 20.25
CA PRO A 62 -6.11 18.33 19.06
C PRO A 62 -4.71 18.06 18.49
N LYS A 63 -3.84 17.39 19.26
CA LYS A 63 -2.51 16.94 18.81
C LYS A 63 -2.54 15.50 18.29
N SER A 64 -3.71 14.90 18.15
CA SER A 64 -3.86 13.57 17.56
C SER A 64 -3.42 13.57 16.10
N THR A 65 -2.84 12.45 15.64
CA THR A 65 -2.53 12.21 14.22
C THR A 65 -3.79 12.17 13.35
N PHE A 66 -4.96 12.03 13.94
CA PHE A 66 -6.24 12.08 13.24
C PHE A 66 -6.89 13.45 13.46
N SER A 67 -7.19 14.14 12.38
CA SER A 67 -8.00 15.38 12.41
C SER A 67 -9.41 15.09 11.91
N LEU A 68 -10.39 15.20 12.78
CA LEU A 68 -11.79 14.99 12.45
C LEU A 68 -12.46 16.33 12.14
N LYS A 69 -13.08 16.42 10.96
CA LYS A 69 -13.97 17.55 10.63
C LYS A 69 -15.37 17.24 11.16
N TRP A 70 -15.76 17.87 12.24
CA TRP A 70 -17.06 17.64 12.90
C TRP A 70 -18.26 17.78 11.96
N GLY A 71 -18.23 18.70 11.00
CA GLY A 71 -19.28 18.85 9.98
C GLY A 71 -19.41 17.65 9.02
N TYR A 72 -18.39 16.77 8.96
CA TYR A 72 -18.43 15.56 8.13
C TYR A 72 -18.93 14.33 8.92
N MET A 73 -19.01 14.41 10.24
CA MET A 73 -19.37 13.29 11.12
C MET A 73 -20.68 12.57 10.71
N PRO A 74 -21.79 13.25 10.35
CA PRO A 74 -23.02 12.55 9.98
C PRO A 74 -22.83 11.59 8.80
N ARG A 75 -21.92 11.90 7.88
CA ARG A 75 -21.58 11.04 6.73
C ARG A 75 -20.59 9.93 7.11
N LEU A 76 -19.72 10.20 8.07
CA LEU A 76 -18.67 9.27 8.51
C LEU A 76 -19.20 8.22 9.48
N VAL A 77 -20.19 8.52 10.32
CA VAL A 77 -20.70 7.63 11.39
C VAL A 77 -21.08 6.23 10.87
N PRO A 78 -21.79 6.04 9.76
CA PRO A 78 -22.13 4.68 9.29
C PRO A 78 -20.90 3.84 8.93
N TRP A 79 -19.90 4.47 8.34
CA TRP A 79 -18.62 3.81 8.02
C TRP A 79 -17.82 3.55 9.31
N LEU A 80 -17.73 4.52 10.20
CA LEU A 80 -17.00 4.41 11.45
C LEU A 80 -17.57 3.31 12.35
N ALA A 81 -18.90 3.16 12.41
CA ALA A 81 -19.55 2.08 13.15
C ALA A 81 -19.14 0.69 12.60
N LYS A 82 -19.13 0.54 11.27
CA LYS A 82 -18.65 -0.70 10.62
C LYS A 82 -17.16 -0.92 10.87
N PHE A 83 -16.36 0.12 10.80
CA PHE A 83 -14.92 0.06 11.07
C PHE A 83 -14.65 -0.39 12.51
N LEU A 84 -15.29 0.25 13.49
CA LEU A 84 -15.14 -0.10 14.90
C LEU A 84 -15.67 -1.50 15.23
N SER A 85 -16.71 -1.97 14.55
CA SER A 85 -17.22 -3.34 14.75
C SER A 85 -16.22 -4.43 14.34
N GLN A 86 -15.19 -4.07 13.56
CA GLN A 86 -14.09 -4.98 13.21
C GLN A 86 -12.97 -4.99 14.27
N ALA A 87 -12.99 -4.05 15.25
CA ALA A 87 -11.92 -3.91 16.24
C ALA A 87 -12.05 -4.93 17.40
N THR A 88 -12.05 -6.21 17.05
CA THR A 88 -12.06 -7.34 17.97
C THR A 88 -10.87 -8.27 17.69
N ASP A 89 -10.42 -9.03 18.70
CA ASP A 89 -9.31 -9.98 18.52
C ASP A 89 -9.59 -11.01 17.43
N ALA A 90 -10.78 -11.60 17.44
CA ALA A 90 -11.20 -12.59 16.44
C ALA A 90 -11.15 -12.03 15.00
N ARG A 91 -11.65 -10.79 14.80
CA ARG A 91 -11.63 -10.15 13.50
C ARG A 91 -10.22 -9.74 13.06
N ALA A 92 -9.40 -9.26 13.99
CA ALA A 92 -8.01 -8.94 13.71
C ALA A 92 -7.24 -10.19 13.23
N ARG A 93 -7.34 -11.32 13.92
CA ARG A 93 -6.73 -12.60 13.53
C ARG A 93 -7.27 -13.12 12.19
N GLN A 94 -8.58 -13.04 11.98
CA GLN A 94 -9.18 -13.41 10.70
C GLN A 94 -8.62 -12.54 9.56
N THR A 95 -8.48 -11.24 9.78
CA THR A 95 -7.89 -10.33 8.77
C THR A 95 -6.44 -10.70 8.48
N VAL A 96 -5.62 -10.97 9.50
CA VAL A 96 -4.24 -11.40 9.34
C VAL A 96 -4.16 -12.69 8.50
N SER A 97 -5.01 -13.68 8.80
CA SER A 97 -5.02 -14.95 8.05
C SER A 97 -5.43 -14.79 6.59
N HIS A 98 -6.29 -13.82 6.28
CA HIS A 98 -6.70 -13.53 4.90
C HIS A 98 -5.68 -12.67 4.15
N LEU A 99 -4.97 -11.75 4.84
CA LEU A 99 -3.96 -10.90 4.21
C LEU A 99 -2.65 -11.63 3.94
N MET A 100 -2.26 -12.56 4.82
CA MET A 100 -0.97 -13.24 4.69
C MET A 100 -0.77 -13.92 3.33
N PRO A 101 -1.73 -14.71 2.78
CA PRO A 101 -1.59 -15.31 1.44
C PRO A 101 -1.43 -14.30 0.31
N LEU A 102 -1.92 -13.06 0.48
CA LEU A 102 -1.81 -12.00 -0.51
C LEU A 102 -0.50 -11.21 -0.42
N LEU A 103 0.16 -11.24 0.75
CA LEU A 103 1.33 -10.41 1.02
C LEU A 103 2.64 -11.19 1.11
N SER A 104 2.58 -12.49 1.46
CA SER A 104 3.76 -13.29 1.82
C SER A 104 4.83 -13.38 0.72
N ASP A 105 4.43 -13.31 -0.53
CA ASP A 105 5.31 -13.41 -1.71
C ASP A 105 5.42 -12.10 -2.49
N ALA A 106 4.98 -10.98 -1.92
CA ALA A 106 4.91 -9.71 -2.64
C ALA A 106 6.26 -9.25 -3.22
N VAL A 107 7.38 -9.50 -2.52
CA VAL A 107 8.73 -9.19 -3.03
C VAL A 107 9.04 -10.06 -4.25
N ASP A 108 8.78 -11.36 -4.17
CA ASP A 108 9.03 -12.30 -5.27
C ASP A 108 8.14 -12.00 -6.47
N GLN A 109 6.88 -11.60 -6.24
CA GLN A 109 5.97 -11.19 -7.31
C GLN A 109 6.45 -9.90 -8.00
N HIS A 110 6.97 -8.91 -7.26
CA HIS A 110 7.57 -7.72 -7.88
C HIS A 110 8.84 -8.06 -8.66
N LYS A 111 9.68 -8.96 -8.16
CA LYS A 111 10.85 -9.47 -8.89
C LYS A 111 10.43 -10.21 -10.15
N ALA A 112 9.43 -11.12 -10.08
CA ALA A 112 8.92 -11.85 -11.23
C ALA A 112 8.26 -10.93 -12.27
N LEU A 113 7.57 -9.89 -11.82
CA LEU A 113 6.96 -8.87 -12.69
C LEU A 113 8.01 -8.14 -13.52
N SER A 114 9.14 -7.76 -12.91
CA SER A 114 10.21 -6.95 -13.52
C SER A 114 11.38 -7.77 -14.08
N SER A 115 11.41 -9.08 -13.85
CA SER A 115 12.51 -9.95 -14.29
C SER A 115 12.76 -9.88 -15.79
N GLY A 116 14.04 -9.84 -16.18
CA GLY A 116 14.45 -9.76 -17.59
C GLY A 116 14.20 -8.39 -18.23
N THR A 117 13.89 -7.38 -17.46
CA THR A 117 13.65 -6.01 -17.93
C THR A 117 14.57 -5.01 -17.24
N PRO A 118 14.83 -3.83 -17.82
CA PRO A 118 15.55 -2.74 -17.15
C PRO A 118 14.87 -2.27 -15.87
N VAL A 119 13.56 -2.54 -15.71
CA VAL A 119 12.76 -2.12 -14.56
C VAL A 119 13.13 -2.87 -13.29
N ALA A 120 13.78 -4.02 -13.40
CA ALA A 120 14.22 -4.83 -12.26
C ALA A 120 15.15 -4.07 -11.29
N GLN A 121 15.91 -3.09 -11.78
CA GLN A 121 16.79 -2.26 -10.96
C GLN A 121 16.08 -1.47 -9.85
N TRP A 122 14.78 -1.23 -9.99
CA TRP A 122 13.99 -0.50 -9.01
C TRP A 122 13.55 -1.33 -7.82
N VAL A 123 13.59 -2.67 -7.94
CA VAL A 123 13.18 -3.61 -6.89
C VAL A 123 14.41 -4.06 -6.13
N VAL A 124 14.53 -3.67 -4.88
CA VAL A 124 15.71 -4.03 -4.06
C VAL A 124 15.30 -4.80 -2.81
N ASP A 125 16.13 -5.78 -2.47
CA ASP A 125 16.01 -6.50 -1.21
C ASP A 125 16.42 -5.58 -0.06
N SER A 126 15.70 -5.65 1.02
CA SER A 126 15.97 -4.86 2.21
C SER A 126 15.47 -5.55 3.48
N LYS A 127 15.81 -4.97 4.61
CA LYS A 127 15.13 -5.19 5.87
C LYS A 127 14.03 -4.14 6.04
N ILE A 128 13.12 -4.36 6.98
CA ILE A 128 12.26 -3.32 7.51
C ILE A 128 12.44 -3.24 9.02
N SER A 129 12.62 -2.05 9.53
CA SER A 129 12.87 -1.82 10.94
C SER A 129 11.76 -1.00 11.58
N TYR A 130 11.22 -1.47 12.69
CA TYR A 130 10.38 -0.68 13.57
C TYR A 130 11.23 -0.08 14.68
N VAL A 131 11.28 1.25 14.76
CA VAL A 131 12.11 1.96 15.73
C VAL A 131 11.29 2.58 16.85
N TYR A 132 11.76 2.36 18.08
CA TYR A 132 11.11 2.78 19.31
C TYR A 132 12.09 3.57 20.17
N ARG A 133 11.58 4.56 20.90
CA ARG A 133 12.38 5.34 21.84
C ARG A 133 12.87 4.54 23.04
N SER A 134 12.18 3.45 23.38
CA SER A 134 12.53 2.58 24.50
C SER A 134 12.00 1.16 24.29
N GLN A 135 12.51 0.20 25.04
CA GLN A 135 11.97 -1.15 25.09
C GLN A 135 10.51 -1.16 25.57
N ALA A 136 10.15 -0.32 26.55
CA ALA A 136 8.77 -0.18 27.00
C ALA A 136 7.82 0.26 25.85
N GLY A 137 8.31 1.11 24.91
CA GLY A 137 7.55 1.47 23.71
C GLY A 137 7.33 0.29 22.77
N PHE A 138 8.30 -0.60 22.64
CA PHE A 138 8.14 -1.85 21.90
C PHE A 138 7.15 -2.81 22.59
N GLU A 139 7.21 -2.92 23.90
CA GLU A 139 6.29 -3.75 24.69
C GLU A 139 4.84 -3.28 24.62
N GLN A 140 4.61 -1.98 24.49
CA GLN A 140 3.26 -1.44 24.24
C GLN A 140 2.65 -1.89 22.90
N ASP A 141 3.48 -2.27 21.92
CA ASP A 141 3.05 -2.81 20.62
C ASP A 141 2.99 -4.35 20.60
N ALA A 142 3.05 -4.99 21.78
CA ALA A 142 3.14 -6.46 21.93
C ALA A 142 2.01 -7.21 21.21
N TYR A 143 0.79 -6.66 21.20
CA TYR A 143 -0.35 -7.25 20.50
C TYR A 143 -0.09 -7.35 18.99
N SER A 144 0.37 -6.27 18.37
CA SER A 144 0.67 -6.27 16.92
C SER A 144 1.82 -7.23 16.59
N TRP A 145 2.80 -7.33 17.48
CA TRP A 145 3.91 -8.26 17.32
C TRP A 145 3.49 -9.72 17.55
N ALA A 146 2.56 -9.98 18.45
CA ALA A 146 1.98 -11.32 18.63
C ALA A 146 1.29 -11.78 17.33
N LEU A 147 0.46 -10.95 16.72
CA LEU A 147 -0.20 -11.25 15.45
C LEU A 147 0.80 -11.53 14.32
N ARG A 148 1.89 -10.77 14.22
CA ARG A 148 2.96 -11.02 13.22
C ARG A 148 3.66 -12.34 13.44
N ARG A 149 4.02 -12.67 14.71
CA ARG A 149 4.68 -13.94 15.05
C ARG A 149 3.81 -15.15 14.72
N GLU A 150 2.50 -15.06 14.90
CA GLU A 150 1.55 -16.14 14.57
C GLU A 150 1.58 -16.53 13.07
N VAL A 151 1.99 -15.61 12.21
CA VAL A 151 2.12 -15.84 10.76
C VAL A 151 3.59 -15.93 10.32
N GLY A 152 4.51 -16.18 11.24
CA GLY A 152 5.92 -16.42 10.94
C GLY A 152 6.79 -15.15 10.81
N LEU A 153 6.25 -13.97 11.02
CA LEU A 153 7.00 -12.71 10.97
C LEU A 153 7.64 -12.42 12.33
N VAL A 154 8.78 -13.04 12.57
CA VAL A 154 9.53 -12.97 13.85
C VAL A 154 10.65 -11.94 13.71
N PRO A 155 10.62 -10.82 14.47
CA PRO A 155 11.65 -9.80 14.39
C PRO A 155 12.88 -10.18 15.21
N THR A 156 14.04 -9.72 14.76
CA THR A 156 15.22 -9.59 15.62
C THR A 156 15.11 -8.29 16.41
N ILE A 157 15.28 -8.37 17.74
CA ILE A 157 15.19 -7.20 18.61
C ILE A 157 16.61 -6.72 18.95
N LEU A 158 16.87 -5.47 18.61
CA LEU A 158 18.13 -4.77 18.90
C LEU A 158 17.88 -3.69 19.95
N THR A 159 18.81 -3.51 20.87
CA THR A 159 18.70 -2.51 21.96
C THR A 159 20.01 -1.77 22.19
N GLY A 160 19.91 -0.55 22.69
CA GLY A 160 21.07 0.28 23.04
C GLY A 160 22.05 0.48 21.88
N ALA A 161 23.32 0.10 22.07
CA ALA A 161 24.38 0.27 21.08
C ALA A 161 24.12 -0.49 19.77
N GLN A 162 23.47 -1.64 19.83
CA GLN A 162 23.13 -2.43 18.64
C GLN A 162 22.25 -1.66 17.64
N VAL A 163 21.39 -0.76 18.14
CA VAL A 163 20.55 0.10 17.27
C VAL A 163 21.42 1.05 16.46
N ALA A 164 22.44 1.66 17.07
CA ALA A 164 23.34 2.58 16.37
C ALA A 164 24.29 1.86 15.40
N GLU A 165 24.66 0.60 15.68
CA GLU A 165 25.45 -0.24 14.76
C GLU A 165 24.63 -0.62 13.52
N GLU A 166 23.37 -1.06 13.73
CA GLU A 166 22.49 -1.42 12.62
C GLU A 166 22.14 -0.19 11.77
N GLU A 167 21.77 0.93 12.41
CA GLU A 167 21.33 2.12 11.71
C GLU A 167 21.95 3.40 12.31
N PRO A 168 23.14 3.80 11.83
CA PRO A 168 23.89 4.93 12.39
C PRO A 168 23.20 6.30 12.27
N ILE A 169 22.23 6.45 11.37
CA ILE A 169 21.46 7.71 11.22
C ILE A 169 20.55 7.97 12.44
N LEU A 170 20.22 6.93 13.20
CA LEU A 170 19.38 7.06 14.38
C LEU A 170 20.18 7.70 15.52
N GLY A 171 19.65 8.79 16.05
CA GLY A 171 20.22 9.42 17.23
C GLY A 171 19.99 8.59 18.51
N PRO A 172 20.64 8.97 19.61
CA PRO A 172 20.60 8.24 20.90
C PRO A 172 19.21 8.18 21.54
N THR A 173 18.23 8.86 20.98
CA THR A 173 16.83 8.82 21.45
C THR A 173 16.10 7.55 21.02
N MET A 174 16.62 6.78 20.06
CA MET A 174 16.06 5.51 19.62
C MET A 174 16.84 4.36 20.28
N GLN A 175 16.19 3.66 21.20
CA GLN A 175 16.84 2.69 22.08
C GLN A 175 16.38 1.25 21.83
N CYS A 176 15.40 1.04 20.97
CA CYS A 176 14.93 -0.30 20.61
C CYS A 176 14.52 -0.35 19.14
N MET A 177 14.87 -1.43 18.48
CA MET A 177 14.55 -1.68 17.09
C MET A 177 14.09 -3.12 16.91
N ALA A 178 13.00 -3.32 16.17
CA ALA A 178 12.54 -4.65 15.76
C ALA A 178 12.75 -4.78 14.25
N VAL A 179 13.64 -5.65 13.83
CA VAL A 179 14.11 -5.83 12.46
C VAL A 179 13.48 -7.06 11.85
N LEU A 180 12.84 -6.93 10.70
CA LEU A 180 12.36 -8.04 9.88
C LEU A 180 13.23 -8.16 8.64
N GLU A 181 13.81 -9.34 8.45
CA GLU A 181 14.61 -9.69 7.28
C GLU A 181 13.73 -10.12 6.09
N GLY A 182 14.31 -10.24 4.90
CA GLY A 182 13.65 -10.77 3.71
C GLY A 182 12.55 -9.88 3.16
N GLN A 183 12.66 -8.58 3.38
CA GLN A 183 11.73 -7.58 2.87
C GLN A 183 12.27 -6.94 1.59
N GLY A 184 11.51 -6.04 0.99
CA GLY A 184 11.93 -5.29 -0.18
C GLY A 184 11.30 -3.92 -0.25
N HIS A 185 11.88 -3.08 -1.09
CA HIS A 185 11.30 -1.78 -1.42
C HIS A 185 11.60 -1.37 -2.86
N ILE A 186 10.86 -0.38 -3.34
CA ILE A 186 11.02 0.20 -4.67
C ILE A 186 11.75 1.54 -4.52
N LEU A 187 12.90 1.68 -5.17
CA LEU A 187 13.74 2.88 -5.11
C LEU A 187 13.03 4.14 -5.63
N ASN A 188 12.20 4.01 -6.65
CA ASN A 188 11.40 5.10 -7.20
C ASN A 188 10.04 4.57 -7.68
N PRO A 189 9.01 4.61 -6.83
CA PRO A 189 7.71 4.01 -7.14
C PRO A 189 7.02 4.60 -8.37
N GLY A 190 7.11 5.91 -8.58
CA GLY A 190 6.53 6.57 -9.75
C GLY A 190 7.20 6.14 -11.04
N GLN A 191 8.54 6.16 -11.07
CA GLN A 191 9.32 5.75 -12.22
C GLN A 191 9.18 4.26 -12.52
N TYR A 192 9.15 3.43 -11.48
CA TYR A 192 8.89 2.00 -11.59
C TYR A 192 7.59 1.70 -12.36
N VAL A 193 6.48 2.34 -11.99
CA VAL A 193 5.20 2.15 -12.68
C VAL A 193 5.22 2.69 -14.10
N LYS A 194 5.87 3.83 -14.33
CA LYS A 194 6.04 4.43 -15.65
C LYS A 194 6.80 3.49 -16.60
N GLU A 195 7.92 2.95 -16.15
CA GLU A 195 8.74 2.03 -16.95
C GLU A 195 8.07 0.67 -17.15
N LEU A 196 7.35 0.14 -16.16
CA LEU A 196 6.52 -1.05 -16.35
C LEU A 196 5.44 -0.84 -17.42
N CYS A 197 4.81 0.34 -17.44
CA CYS A 197 3.85 0.66 -18.49
C CYS A 197 4.51 0.75 -19.86
N ALA A 198 5.69 1.35 -19.98
CA ALA A 198 6.45 1.38 -21.21
C ALA A 198 6.85 -0.04 -21.68
N TYR A 199 7.26 -0.91 -20.75
CA TYR A 199 7.52 -2.32 -21.02
C TYR A 199 6.28 -3.04 -21.54
N PHE A 200 5.12 -2.84 -20.92
CA PHE A 200 3.84 -3.38 -21.38
C PHE A 200 3.51 -2.97 -22.82
N VAL A 201 3.67 -1.68 -23.14
CA VAL A 201 3.43 -1.15 -24.49
C VAL A 201 4.42 -1.72 -25.49
N HIS A 202 5.72 -1.79 -25.14
CA HIS A 202 6.76 -2.38 -26.00
C HIS A 202 6.48 -3.86 -26.32
N GLY A 203 5.88 -4.58 -25.38
CA GLY A 203 5.43 -5.97 -25.57
C GLY A 203 4.13 -6.12 -26.39
N GLY A 204 3.63 -5.06 -27.01
CA GLY A 204 2.43 -5.08 -27.86
C GLY A 204 1.12 -4.75 -27.16
N GLY A 205 1.15 -4.36 -25.89
CA GLY A 205 -0.02 -3.82 -25.19
C GLY A 205 -0.35 -2.38 -25.63
N THR A 206 -1.57 -1.96 -25.42
CA THR A 206 -2.01 -0.60 -25.74
C THR A 206 -2.30 0.20 -24.48
N PHE A 207 -1.68 1.37 -24.34
CA PHE A 207 -2.04 2.34 -23.31
C PHE A 207 -2.85 3.47 -23.91
N ILE A 208 -4.01 3.78 -23.30
CA ILE A 208 -4.88 4.89 -23.71
C ILE A 208 -5.07 5.82 -22.51
N GLN A 209 -4.71 7.08 -22.68
CA GLN A 209 -4.99 8.09 -21.66
C GLN A 209 -6.43 8.58 -21.85
N ALA A 210 -7.37 7.98 -21.11
CA ALA A 210 -8.79 8.29 -21.17
C ALA A 210 -9.45 8.12 -19.80
N GLU A 211 -10.48 8.91 -19.53
CA GLU A 211 -11.28 8.78 -18.33
C GLU A 211 -12.47 7.85 -18.56
N VAL A 212 -12.46 6.70 -17.89
CA VAL A 212 -13.58 5.74 -17.93
C VAL A 212 -14.77 6.33 -17.16
N GLN A 213 -15.91 6.46 -17.84
CA GLN A 213 -17.12 7.07 -17.31
C GLN A 213 -18.24 6.06 -17.01
N ASP A 214 -18.38 5.02 -17.85
CA ASP A 214 -19.43 4.01 -17.70
C ASP A 214 -19.09 2.71 -18.45
N PHE A 215 -19.98 1.73 -18.36
CA PHE A 215 -19.86 0.42 -18.97
C PHE A 215 -21.12 0.09 -19.77
N LYS A 216 -20.97 -0.38 -20.99
CA LYS A 216 -22.06 -0.96 -21.78
C LYS A 216 -22.23 -2.42 -21.39
N LYS A 217 -23.47 -2.83 -21.19
CA LYS A 217 -23.83 -4.21 -20.83
C LYS A 217 -24.82 -4.79 -21.81
N SER A 218 -24.61 -6.04 -22.16
CA SER A 218 -25.58 -6.84 -22.94
C SER A 218 -25.64 -8.24 -22.32
N ASN A 219 -26.86 -8.73 -22.07
CA ASN A 219 -27.09 -10.06 -21.47
C ASN A 219 -26.30 -10.33 -20.17
N GLY A 220 -26.17 -9.30 -19.31
CA GLY A 220 -25.46 -9.40 -18.02
C GLY A 220 -23.93 -9.36 -18.12
N LYS A 221 -23.36 -9.21 -19.31
CA LYS A 221 -21.91 -9.09 -19.55
C LYS A 221 -21.55 -7.67 -19.95
N ILE A 222 -20.35 -7.22 -19.57
CA ILE A 222 -19.76 -5.98 -20.12
C ILE A 222 -19.33 -6.26 -21.56
N THR A 223 -19.70 -5.37 -22.47
CA THR A 223 -19.37 -5.48 -23.90
C THR A 223 -18.56 -4.29 -24.40
N ALA A 224 -18.57 -3.16 -23.68
CA ALA A 224 -17.74 -2.00 -23.98
C ALA A 224 -17.54 -1.10 -22.76
N ILE A 225 -16.54 -0.25 -22.85
CA ILE A 225 -16.19 0.80 -21.88
C ILE A 225 -16.45 2.15 -22.53
N HIS A 226 -17.23 3.02 -21.88
CA HIS A 226 -17.43 4.41 -22.28
C HIS A 226 -16.39 5.30 -21.61
N THR A 227 -15.74 6.13 -22.40
CA THR A 227 -14.74 7.09 -21.96
C THR A 227 -15.06 8.49 -22.50
N ASP A 228 -14.28 9.47 -22.04
CA ASP A 228 -14.28 10.83 -22.60
C ASP A 228 -13.77 10.90 -24.05
N GLN A 229 -13.16 9.82 -24.58
CA GLN A 229 -12.64 9.71 -25.94
C GLN A 229 -13.46 8.77 -26.84
N GLY A 230 -14.57 8.24 -26.34
CA GLY A 230 -15.43 7.34 -27.09
C GLY A 230 -15.67 5.98 -26.43
N GLU A 231 -16.21 5.05 -27.20
CA GLU A 231 -16.54 3.70 -26.77
C GLU A 231 -15.46 2.72 -27.24
N PHE A 232 -15.05 1.83 -26.36
CA PHE A 232 -14.09 0.76 -26.63
C PHE A 232 -14.72 -0.59 -26.32
N GLU A 233 -14.86 -1.44 -27.33
CA GLU A 233 -15.37 -2.81 -27.16
C GLU A 233 -14.39 -3.68 -26.36
N CYS A 234 -14.91 -4.55 -25.52
CA CYS A 234 -14.12 -5.51 -24.74
C CYS A 234 -14.95 -6.73 -24.34
N ASP A 235 -14.29 -7.87 -24.20
CA ASP A 235 -14.88 -9.10 -23.67
C ASP A 235 -14.90 -9.11 -22.13
N ASN A 236 -13.91 -8.46 -21.51
CA ASN A 236 -13.72 -8.38 -20.07
C ASN A 236 -13.17 -7.03 -19.66
N ALA A 237 -13.52 -6.57 -18.45
CA ALA A 237 -13.00 -5.35 -17.86
C ALA A 237 -12.50 -5.61 -16.44
N VAL A 238 -11.29 -5.13 -16.13
CA VAL A 238 -10.71 -5.17 -14.78
C VAL A 238 -10.60 -3.75 -14.24
N VAL A 239 -11.30 -3.46 -13.14
CA VAL A 239 -11.31 -2.12 -12.53
C VAL A 239 -10.23 -2.03 -11.46
N THR A 240 -9.19 -1.23 -11.71
CA THR A 240 -8.03 -1.02 -10.82
C THR A 240 -7.79 0.46 -10.50
N SER A 241 -8.85 1.25 -10.50
CA SER A 241 -8.82 2.72 -10.41
C SER A 241 -8.66 3.24 -8.96
N GLY A 242 -8.23 2.41 -8.00
CA GLY A 242 -8.08 2.81 -6.60
C GLY A 242 -9.40 3.33 -6.02
N ILE A 243 -9.40 4.50 -5.38
CA ILE A 243 -10.61 5.09 -4.79
C ILE A 243 -11.69 5.42 -5.84
N TRP A 244 -11.30 5.71 -7.08
CA TRP A 244 -12.23 5.96 -8.19
C TRP A 244 -12.94 4.70 -8.70
N SER A 245 -12.53 3.51 -8.23
CA SER A 245 -13.30 2.28 -8.47
C SER A 245 -14.68 2.35 -7.83
N LYS A 246 -14.85 3.05 -6.69
CA LYS A 246 -16.14 3.15 -5.98
C LYS A 246 -17.28 3.69 -6.87
N PRO A 247 -17.17 4.84 -7.54
CA PRO A 247 -18.20 5.31 -8.46
C PRO A 247 -18.40 4.41 -9.67
N LEU A 248 -17.35 3.84 -10.24
CA LEU A 248 -17.45 2.91 -11.37
C LEU A 248 -18.19 1.64 -11.01
N MET A 249 -17.87 1.03 -9.85
CA MET A 249 -18.57 -0.16 -9.37
C MET A 249 -20.05 0.09 -9.09
N LYS A 250 -20.38 1.32 -8.61
CA LYS A 250 -21.79 1.74 -8.44
C LYS A 250 -22.58 1.74 -9.76
N ARG A 251 -21.95 2.09 -10.89
CA ARG A 251 -22.55 2.01 -12.24
C ARG A 251 -22.91 0.56 -12.61
N LEU A 252 -22.16 -0.39 -12.08
CA LEU A 252 -22.41 -1.83 -12.25
C LEU A 252 -23.42 -2.40 -11.23
N GLY A 253 -23.97 -1.54 -10.33
CA GLY A 253 -24.88 -1.97 -9.26
C GLY A 253 -24.19 -2.56 -8.03
N LEU A 254 -22.86 -2.44 -7.94
CA LEU A 254 -22.07 -2.98 -6.84
C LEU A 254 -21.72 -1.88 -5.83
N SER A 255 -21.84 -2.20 -4.54
CA SER A 255 -21.44 -1.31 -3.44
C SER A 255 -20.12 -1.77 -2.84
N VAL A 256 -19.08 -0.95 -2.98
CA VAL A 256 -17.76 -1.22 -2.39
C VAL A 256 -17.50 -0.23 -1.24
N PRO A 257 -17.13 -0.71 -0.05
CA PRO A 257 -16.93 0.13 1.14
C PRO A 257 -15.54 0.78 1.15
N LEU A 258 -15.22 1.55 0.10
CA LEU A 258 -13.98 2.29 0.00
C LEU A 258 -14.16 3.72 0.53
N GLU A 259 -13.18 4.20 1.31
CA GLU A 259 -13.04 5.59 1.71
C GLU A 259 -11.64 6.10 1.39
N ALA A 260 -11.54 7.41 1.07
CA ALA A 260 -10.28 8.03 0.70
C ALA A 260 -9.51 8.43 1.96
N GLU A 261 -8.27 7.97 2.06
CA GLU A 261 -7.29 8.48 3.02
C GLU A 261 -6.22 9.27 2.28
N ARG A 262 -5.78 10.38 2.87
CA ARG A 262 -4.69 11.18 2.33
C ARG A 262 -3.43 10.94 3.13
N GLY A 263 -2.42 10.35 2.47
CA GLY A 263 -1.05 10.33 2.96
C GLY A 263 -0.30 11.61 2.60
N TYR A 264 0.68 11.97 3.42
CA TYR A 264 1.60 13.06 3.16
C TYR A 264 3.01 12.51 3.11
N HIS A 265 3.84 13.05 2.22
CA HIS A 265 5.26 12.71 2.15
C HIS A 265 6.12 13.96 1.99
N VAL A 266 7.36 13.84 2.42
CA VAL A 266 8.40 14.85 2.22
C VAL A 266 9.57 14.14 1.56
N VAL A 267 10.11 14.73 0.50
CA VAL A 267 11.28 14.22 -0.20
C VAL A 267 12.46 15.13 0.12
N TYR A 268 13.51 14.56 0.71
CA TYR A 268 14.79 15.23 0.92
C TYR A 268 15.70 14.89 -0.26
N LYS A 269 15.94 15.87 -1.13
CA LYS A 269 16.85 15.73 -2.26
C LYS A 269 18.29 15.96 -1.80
N ASN A 270 19.21 15.18 -2.38
CA ASN A 270 20.65 15.29 -2.10
C ASN A 270 20.99 15.19 -0.60
N ALA A 271 20.28 14.34 0.12
CA ALA A 271 20.55 14.12 1.53
C ALA A 271 21.97 13.56 1.72
N SER A 272 22.75 14.18 2.59
CA SER A 272 24.13 13.75 2.88
C SER A 272 24.20 12.45 3.67
N ILE A 273 23.11 12.07 4.34
CA ILE A 273 22.99 10.87 5.14
C ILE A 273 21.67 10.21 4.79
N LEU A 274 21.72 8.93 4.47
CA LEU A 274 20.54 8.10 4.16
C LEU A 274 20.45 6.93 5.13
N PRO A 275 19.25 6.46 5.47
CA PRO A 275 19.10 5.20 6.18
C PRO A 275 19.61 4.04 5.32
N LYS A 276 20.15 3.00 5.95
CA LYS A 276 20.57 1.78 5.25
C LYS A 276 19.36 1.00 4.72
N ASN A 277 18.29 0.96 5.51
CA ASN A 277 17.07 0.25 5.20
C ASN A 277 15.83 1.10 5.51
N PRO A 278 14.68 0.77 4.91
CA PRO A 278 13.42 1.38 5.31
C PRO A 278 13.12 1.20 6.79
N MET A 279 12.59 2.25 7.40
CA MET A 279 12.25 2.26 8.83
C MET A 279 10.85 2.82 9.06
N LEU A 280 10.20 2.32 10.10
CA LEU A 280 8.93 2.81 10.62
C LEU A 280 9.13 3.29 12.06
N ALA A 281 8.87 4.55 12.31
CA ALA A 281 8.90 5.09 13.66
C ALA A 281 7.56 4.87 14.39
N ALA A 282 7.62 4.79 15.71
CA ALA A 282 6.44 4.69 16.57
C ALA A 282 5.44 5.85 16.38
N GLY A 283 5.86 6.97 15.81
CA GLY A 283 5.02 8.11 15.40
C GLY A 283 4.22 7.88 14.11
N LYS A 284 4.19 6.66 13.58
CA LYS A 284 3.44 6.24 12.38
C LYS A 284 3.88 6.94 11.10
N PHE A 285 5.15 7.25 10.96
CA PHE A 285 5.75 7.66 9.70
C PHE A 285 6.86 6.69 9.29
N GLY A 286 7.03 6.53 7.98
CA GLY A 286 8.09 5.73 7.40
C GLY A 286 9.16 6.60 6.78
N ILE A 287 10.40 6.14 6.80
CA ILE A 287 11.53 6.71 6.09
C ILE A 287 12.07 5.62 5.17
N THR A 288 12.25 5.94 3.90
CA THR A 288 12.78 4.99 2.91
C THR A 288 13.93 5.64 2.15
N PRO A 289 15.08 4.97 2.01
CA PRO A 289 16.11 5.42 1.08
C PRO A 289 15.57 5.26 -0.35
N MET A 290 15.58 6.36 -1.11
CA MET A 290 15.15 6.40 -2.50
C MET A 290 16.35 6.68 -3.40
N GLY A 291 16.34 6.16 -4.63
CA GLY A 291 17.37 6.41 -5.64
C GLY A 291 17.18 7.72 -6.40
#